data_03544561935e9fef9e7bd55226f987c9
#
_entry.id   03544561935e9fef9e7bd55226f987c9
#
_cell.length_a   1.000
_cell.length_b   1.000
_cell.length_c   1.000
_cell.angle_alpha   90.00
_cell.angle_beta   90.00
_cell.angle_gamma   90.00
#
_symmetry.space_group_name_H-M   'P 1'
#
loop_
_entity.id
_entity.type
_entity.pdbx_description
1 polymer ?
#
loop_
_entity_poly.entity_id
_entity_poly.type
_entity_poly.pdbx_seq_one_letter_code
_entity_poly.pdbx_strand_id
1 'polypeptide(L)'
;MFDLIFVSVILPGAATPTGVFLLRQYMLTLPRELIEAARMDHASEWAIYWRVVLPLSIPAIAVLAIFSIMWRWNDFLWPLIVLSKSEVYTLQIGLNAFHGELTSQWNYVLSMTMVTLLPIAIIFAYLQKFITTGIALSLIHI
;
A
#
# COMPACT_ATOMS: atom_id res chain seq x y z
N MET A 1 1.09 -21.39 -16.20
CA MET A 1 2.50 -20.98 -16.03
C MET A 1 2.63 -19.48 -15.73
N PHE A 2 1.90 -18.59 -16.41
CA PHE A 2 1.84 -17.15 -16.06
C PHE A 2 1.28 -16.91 -14.64
N ASP A 3 0.24 -17.65 -14.25
CA ASP A 3 -0.41 -17.50 -12.95
C ASP A 3 0.53 -17.72 -11.76
N LEU A 4 1.43 -18.70 -11.84
CA LEU A 4 2.42 -18.97 -10.78
C LEU A 4 3.47 -17.86 -10.66
N ILE A 5 3.86 -17.24 -11.77
CA ILE A 5 4.80 -16.12 -11.78
C ILE A 5 4.19 -14.90 -11.07
N PHE A 6 2.94 -14.56 -11.37
CA PHE A 6 2.25 -13.46 -10.69
C PHE A 6 2.04 -13.74 -9.20
N VAL A 7 1.66 -14.98 -8.85
CA VAL A 7 1.49 -15.39 -7.44
C VAL A 7 2.81 -15.26 -6.68
N SER A 8 3.95 -15.65 -7.25
CA SER A 8 5.25 -15.56 -6.59
C SER A 8 5.73 -14.12 -6.37
N VAL A 9 5.29 -13.17 -7.18
CA VAL A 9 5.58 -11.74 -6.98
C VAL A 9 4.63 -11.10 -5.94
N ILE A 10 3.36 -11.46 -5.97
CA ILE A 10 2.31 -10.82 -5.14
C ILE A 10 2.27 -11.39 -3.73
N LEU A 11 2.29 -12.72 -3.58
CA LEU A 11 2.01 -13.39 -2.32
C LEU A 11 2.97 -13.01 -1.17
N PRO A 12 4.30 -12.95 -1.36
CA PRO A 12 5.23 -12.58 -0.29
C PRO A 12 5.01 -11.17 0.26
N GLY A 13 4.36 -10.31 -0.53
CA GLY A 13 4.07 -8.93 -0.14
C GLY A 13 2.64 -8.68 0.31
N ALA A 14 1.77 -9.68 0.29
CA ALA A 14 0.37 -9.51 0.63
C ALA A 14 0.15 -9.18 2.12
N ALA A 15 1.01 -9.69 3.00
CA ALA A 15 0.98 -9.38 4.42
C ALA A 15 2.38 -9.04 4.91
N THR A 16 2.58 -7.81 5.37
CA THR A 16 3.85 -7.35 5.92
C THR A 16 3.77 -7.20 7.43
N PRO A 17 4.82 -7.55 8.19
CA PRO A 17 4.86 -7.34 9.64
C PRO A 17 4.60 -5.87 10.01
N THR A 18 5.16 -4.93 9.25
CA THR A 18 4.95 -3.49 9.42
C THR A 18 3.48 -3.10 9.25
N GLY A 19 2.80 -3.66 8.26
CA GLY A 19 1.38 -3.40 8.02
C GLY A 19 0.51 -3.90 9.17
N VAL A 20 0.75 -5.11 9.64
CA VAL A 20 0.04 -5.69 10.79
C VAL A 20 0.27 -4.86 12.04
N PHE A 21 1.53 -4.47 12.30
CA PHE A 21 1.89 -3.64 13.45
C PHE A 21 1.20 -2.28 13.40
N LEU A 22 1.24 -1.58 12.27
CA LEU A 22 0.65 -0.26 12.08
C LEU A 22 -0.87 -0.29 12.32
N LEU A 23 -1.57 -1.22 11.66
CA LEU A 23 -3.02 -1.35 11.84
C LEU A 23 -3.39 -1.72 13.28
N ARG A 24 -2.67 -2.65 13.89
CA ARG A 24 -2.89 -3.01 15.29
C ARG A 24 -2.71 -1.83 16.23
N GLN A 25 -1.63 -1.06 16.08
CA GLN A 25 -1.39 0.11 16.92
C GLN A 25 -2.49 1.17 16.75
N TYR A 26 -2.92 1.42 15.52
CA TYR A 26 -4.01 2.35 15.27
C TYR A 26 -5.34 1.87 15.88
N MET A 27 -5.69 0.58 15.70
CA MET A 27 -6.92 0.02 16.28
C MET A 27 -6.95 0.08 17.81
N LEU A 28 -5.78 0.02 18.47
CA LEU A 28 -5.69 0.16 19.91
C LEU A 28 -5.96 1.60 20.41
N THR A 29 -5.87 2.60 19.54
CA THR A 29 -6.19 4.00 19.87
C THR A 29 -7.67 4.33 19.71
N LEU A 30 -8.47 3.43 19.14
CA LEU A 30 -9.90 3.66 18.98
C LEU A 30 -10.60 3.73 20.35
N PRO A 31 -11.57 4.64 20.54
CA PRO A 31 -12.33 4.77 21.79
C PRO A 31 -13.05 3.45 22.11
N ARG A 32 -12.80 2.94 23.32
CA ARG A 32 -13.43 1.69 23.78
C ARG A 32 -14.92 1.83 23.96
N GLU A 33 -15.37 3.02 24.30
CA GLU A 33 -16.78 3.37 24.52
C GLU A 33 -17.65 3.03 23.30
N LEU A 34 -17.12 3.20 22.08
CA LEU A 34 -17.84 2.85 20.84
C LEU A 34 -18.03 1.35 20.68
N ILE A 35 -17.03 0.57 21.09
CA ILE A 35 -17.08 -0.90 21.04
C ILE A 35 -18.02 -1.43 22.11
N GLU A 36 -17.96 -0.85 23.33
CA GLU A 36 -18.81 -1.22 24.45
C GLU A 36 -20.28 -0.85 24.18
N ALA A 37 -20.54 0.33 23.62
CA ALA A 37 -21.88 0.72 23.20
C ALA A 37 -22.48 -0.27 22.18
N ALA A 38 -21.71 -0.65 21.17
CA ALA A 38 -22.15 -1.64 20.18
C ALA A 38 -22.44 -3.03 20.81
N ARG A 39 -21.67 -3.42 21.84
CA ARG A 39 -21.95 -4.65 22.60
C ARG A 39 -23.21 -4.54 23.43
N MET A 40 -23.50 -3.39 24.02
CA MET A 40 -24.75 -3.14 24.73
C MET A 40 -25.97 -3.25 23.80
N ASP A 41 -25.79 -2.85 22.52
CA ASP A 41 -26.80 -3.04 21.46
C ASP A 41 -26.87 -4.49 20.93
N HIS A 42 -26.27 -5.46 21.64
CA HIS A 42 -26.22 -6.88 21.26
C HIS A 42 -25.63 -7.16 19.87
N ALA A 43 -24.78 -6.27 19.35
CA ALA A 43 -24.09 -6.50 18.09
C ALA A 43 -23.07 -7.65 18.21
N SER A 44 -23.03 -8.53 17.22
CA SER A 44 -22.01 -9.58 17.17
C SER A 44 -20.62 -8.99 16.94
N GLU A 45 -19.55 -9.67 17.38
CA GLU A 45 -18.16 -9.21 17.19
C GLU A 45 -17.83 -8.96 15.70
N TRP A 46 -18.40 -9.77 14.78
CA TRP A 46 -18.28 -9.53 13.34
C TRP A 46 -18.97 -8.23 12.88
N ALA A 47 -20.15 -7.94 13.43
CA ALA A 47 -20.85 -6.70 13.12
C ALA A 47 -20.09 -5.48 13.67
N ILE A 48 -19.53 -5.58 14.87
CA ILE A 48 -18.67 -4.55 15.47
C ILE A 48 -17.42 -4.31 14.59
N TYR A 49 -16.74 -5.37 14.17
CA TYR A 49 -15.58 -5.26 13.30
C TYR A 49 -15.90 -4.51 11.99
N TRP A 50 -16.93 -4.96 11.26
CA TRP A 50 -17.25 -4.40 9.94
C TRP A 50 -17.93 -3.03 9.98
N ARG A 51 -18.74 -2.75 11.02
CA ARG A 51 -19.54 -1.52 11.10
C ARG A 51 -18.94 -0.43 11.97
N VAL A 52 -18.03 -0.78 12.88
CA VAL A 52 -17.41 0.19 13.80
C VAL A 52 -15.91 0.25 13.57
N VAL A 53 -15.18 -0.83 13.81
CA VAL A 53 -13.72 -0.84 13.83
C VAL A 53 -13.13 -0.54 12.44
N LEU A 54 -13.59 -1.23 11.41
CA LEU A 54 -13.07 -1.09 10.05
C LEU A 54 -13.29 0.32 9.48
N PRO A 55 -14.50 0.91 9.54
CA PRO A 55 -14.72 2.27 9.07
C PRO A 55 -13.90 3.32 9.82
N LEU A 56 -13.75 3.18 11.13
CA LEU A 56 -12.90 4.07 11.94
C LEU A 56 -11.41 3.90 11.61
N SER A 57 -11.01 2.74 11.08
CA SER A 57 -9.62 2.46 10.69
C SER A 57 -9.28 2.88 9.25
N ILE A 58 -10.23 3.42 8.48
CA ILE A 58 -10.00 3.85 7.08
C ILE A 58 -8.78 4.77 6.94
N PRO A 59 -8.52 5.77 7.80
CA PRO A 59 -7.34 6.62 7.68
C PRO A 59 -6.03 5.82 7.76
N ALA A 60 -5.91 4.89 8.70
CA ALA A 60 -4.73 4.04 8.84
C ALA A 60 -4.58 3.07 7.67
N ILE A 61 -5.69 2.53 7.18
CA ILE A 61 -5.71 1.66 5.98
C ILE A 61 -5.25 2.45 4.75
N ALA A 62 -5.67 3.70 4.58
CA ALA A 62 -5.25 4.55 3.48
C ALA A 62 -3.74 4.82 3.51
N VAL A 63 -3.19 5.14 4.69
CA VAL A 63 -1.74 5.31 4.87
C VAL A 63 -1.00 4.02 4.53
N LEU A 64 -1.45 2.88 5.07
CA LEU A 64 -0.84 1.59 4.78
C LEU A 64 -0.91 1.23 3.29
N ALA A 65 -2.04 1.52 2.64
CA ALA A 65 -2.21 1.29 1.21
C ALA A 65 -1.20 2.12 0.38
N ILE A 66 -1.01 3.40 0.70
CA ILE A 66 -0.03 4.25 0.03
C ILE A 66 1.38 3.65 0.17
N PHE A 67 1.81 3.34 1.39
CA PHE A 67 3.14 2.76 1.61
C PHE A 67 3.31 1.40 0.93
N SER A 68 2.30 0.53 1.00
CA SER A 68 2.34 -0.79 0.36
C SER A 68 2.45 -0.67 -1.16
N ILE A 69 1.68 0.23 -1.78
CA ILE A 69 1.76 0.49 -3.22
C ILE A 69 3.12 1.06 -3.59
N MET A 70 3.61 2.05 -2.85
CA MET A 70 4.92 2.64 -3.13
C MET A 70 6.06 1.62 -3.02
N TRP A 71 6.05 0.78 -1.99
CA TRP A 71 7.06 -0.26 -1.83
C TRP A 71 7.01 -1.29 -2.95
N ARG A 72 5.83 -1.77 -3.31
CA ARG A 72 5.67 -2.74 -4.41
C ARG A 72 5.98 -2.14 -5.77
N TRP A 73 5.61 -0.89 -5.99
CA TRP A 73 5.91 -0.21 -7.23
C TRP A 73 7.41 -0.01 -7.45
N ASN A 74 8.15 0.28 -6.39
CA ASN A 74 9.61 0.51 -6.46
C ASN A 74 10.43 -0.76 -6.21
N ASP A 75 9.77 -1.91 -6.02
CA ASP A 75 10.48 -3.18 -5.80
C ASP A 75 11.18 -3.62 -7.09
N PHE A 76 12.49 -3.76 -6.99
CA PHE A 76 13.36 -4.16 -8.09
C PHE A 76 13.95 -5.56 -7.86
N LEU A 77 14.45 -5.80 -6.64
CA LEU A 77 15.25 -7.01 -6.36
C LEU A 77 14.41 -8.28 -6.41
N TRP A 78 13.25 -8.29 -5.77
CA TRP A 78 12.43 -9.50 -5.74
C TRP A 78 11.90 -9.90 -7.12
N PRO A 79 11.30 -8.99 -7.91
CA PRO A 79 10.93 -9.30 -9.28
C PRO A 79 12.12 -9.74 -10.15
N LEU A 80 13.29 -9.14 -9.98
CA LEU A 80 14.50 -9.52 -10.75
C LEU A 80 14.91 -10.97 -10.50
N ILE A 81 14.78 -11.45 -9.26
CA ILE A 81 15.15 -12.84 -8.89
C ILE A 81 14.11 -13.83 -9.42
N VAL A 82 12.82 -13.47 -9.37
CA VAL A 82 11.72 -14.40 -9.65
C VAL A 82 11.33 -14.42 -11.12
N LEU A 83 11.48 -13.29 -11.82
CA LEU A 83 11.09 -13.17 -13.22
C LEU A 83 12.25 -13.55 -14.15
N SER A 84 12.13 -14.69 -14.81
CA SER A 84 13.16 -15.21 -15.72
C SER A 84 12.97 -14.77 -17.18
N LYS A 85 11.83 -14.17 -17.53
CA LYS A 85 11.50 -13.79 -18.92
C LYS A 85 11.35 -12.28 -19.04
N SER A 86 11.98 -11.69 -20.04
CA SER A 86 11.90 -10.25 -20.33
C SER A 86 10.48 -9.74 -20.62
N GLU A 87 9.61 -10.60 -21.14
CA GLU A 87 8.23 -10.27 -21.49
C GLU A 87 7.35 -9.93 -20.25
N VAL A 88 7.78 -10.37 -19.06
CA VAL A 88 7.04 -10.18 -17.80
C VAL A 88 7.79 -9.27 -16.80
N TYR A 89 8.82 -8.60 -17.23
CA TYR A 89 9.59 -7.70 -16.38
C TYR A 89 8.73 -6.55 -15.86
N THR A 90 8.96 -6.20 -14.59
CA THR A 90 8.35 -5.01 -14.01
C THR A 90 8.96 -3.75 -14.62
N LEU A 91 8.24 -2.64 -14.47
CA LEU A 91 8.69 -1.34 -14.99
C LEU A 91 10.05 -0.92 -14.41
N GLN A 92 10.34 -1.29 -13.15
CA GLN A 92 11.63 -0.99 -12.49
C GLN A 92 12.78 -1.80 -13.10
N ILE A 93 12.57 -3.07 -13.47
CA ILE A 93 13.58 -3.88 -14.18
C ILE A 93 13.82 -3.27 -15.55
N GLY A 94 12.75 -2.92 -16.28
CA GLY A 94 12.85 -2.28 -17.59
C GLY A 94 13.61 -0.95 -17.54
N LEU A 95 13.34 -0.11 -16.52
CA LEU A 95 14.04 1.15 -16.32
C LEU A 95 15.55 0.94 -16.13
N ASN A 96 15.93 -0.07 -15.35
CA ASN A 96 17.33 -0.38 -15.09
C ASN A 96 18.08 -0.89 -16.34
N ALA A 97 17.37 -1.48 -17.29
CA ALA A 97 17.98 -1.93 -18.55
C ALA A 97 18.52 -0.76 -19.42
N PHE A 98 18.04 0.47 -19.22
CA PHE A 98 18.56 1.67 -19.87
C PHE A 98 19.85 2.23 -19.22
N HIS A 99 20.22 1.73 -18.04
CA HIS A 99 21.53 1.95 -17.45
C HIS A 99 22.48 0.90 -18.05
N GLY A 100 23.09 1.22 -19.20
CA GLY A 100 24.09 0.34 -19.82
C GLY A 100 25.36 0.25 -18.98
N GLU A 101 26.14 -0.81 -19.15
CA GLU A 101 27.38 -1.06 -18.41
C GLU A 101 28.44 0.06 -18.59
N LEU A 102 28.48 0.71 -19.76
CA LEU A 102 29.46 1.71 -20.12
C LEU A 102 28.90 3.13 -20.31
N THR A 103 27.63 3.23 -20.70
CA THR A 103 26.98 4.54 -20.93
C THR A 103 25.50 4.47 -20.60
N SER A 104 25.04 5.34 -19.68
CA SER A 104 23.61 5.50 -19.41
C SER A 104 22.95 6.33 -20.49
N GLN A 105 21.85 5.82 -21.05
CA GLN A 105 21.04 6.57 -22.02
C GLN A 105 20.07 7.51 -21.28
N TRP A 106 20.60 8.61 -20.77
CA TRP A 106 19.89 9.53 -19.87
C TRP A 106 18.54 10.03 -20.40
N ASN A 107 18.41 10.20 -21.72
CA ASN A 107 17.15 10.65 -22.33
C ASN A 107 16.03 9.62 -22.10
N TYR A 108 16.31 8.32 -22.26
CA TYR A 108 15.33 7.26 -22.02
C TYR A 108 15.08 7.05 -20.53
N VAL A 109 16.13 7.12 -19.71
CA VAL A 109 16.00 7.00 -18.24
C VAL A 109 15.07 8.09 -17.70
N LEU A 110 15.29 9.35 -18.08
CA LEU A 110 14.45 10.48 -17.65
C LEU A 110 13.00 10.34 -18.15
N SER A 111 12.81 9.99 -19.41
CA SER A 111 11.47 9.81 -19.97
C SER A 111 10.70 8.68 -19.27
N MET A 112 11.33 7.54 -19.05
CA MET A 112 10.72 6.41 -18.36
C MET A 112 10.46 6.71 -16.88
N THR A 113 11.36 7.46 -16.22
CA THR A 113 11.13 7.90 -14.84
C THR A 113 9.89 8.78 -14.74
N MET A 114 9.68 9.70 -15.67
CA MET A 114 8.44 10.50 -15.72
C MET A 114 7.20 9.64 -15.87
N VAL A 115 7.24 8.65 -16.76
CA VAL A 115 6.13 7.70 -16.93
C VAL A 115 5.87 6.88 -15.66
N THR A 116 6.93 6.46 -14.96
CA THR A 116 6.80 5.66 -13.73
C THR A 116 6.25 6.47 -12.55
N LEU A 117 6.44 7.78 -12.52
CA LEU A 117 5.91 8.66 -11.47
C LEU A 117 4.40 8.91 -11.61
N LEU A 118 3.85 8.90 -12.83
CA LEU A 118 2.45 9.23 -13.07
C LEU A 118 1.46 8.35 -12.28
N PRO A 119 1.54 7.00 -12.32
CA PRO A 119 0.59 6.17 -11.58
C PRO A 119 0.66 6.40 -10.07
N ILE A 120 1.86 6.55 -9.51
CA ILE A 120 2.05 6.82 -8.08
C ILE A 120 1.42 8.17 -7.70
N ALA A 121 1.65 9.21 -8.49
CA ALA A 121 1.10 10.53 -8.26
C ALA A 121 -0.43 10.53 -8.28
N ILE A 122 -1.05 9.80 -9.22
CA ILE A 122 -2.50 9.65 -9.31
C ILE A 122 -3.06 8.92 -8.08
N ILE A 123 -2.44 7.80 -7.69
CA ILE A 123 -2.87 7.03 -6.52
C ILE A 123 -2.73 7.87 -5.25
N PHE A 124 -1.62 8.57 -5.08
CA PHE A 124 -1.40 9.46 -3.95
C PHE A 124 -2.44 10.58 -3.90
N ALA A 125 -2.69 11.26 -5.02
CA ALA A 125 -3.69 12.33 -5.11
C ALA A 125 -5.11 11.84 -4.74
N TYR A 126 -5.43 10.58 -5.07
CA TYR A 126 -6.71 9.97 -4.69
C TYR A 126 -6.79 9.62 -3.21
N LEU A 127 -5.73 9.02 -2.65
CA LEU A 127 -5.74 8.50 -1.27
C LEU A 127 -5.47 9.57 -0.21
N GLN A 128 -4.80 10.69 -0.54
CA GLN A 128 -4.48 11.77 0.40
C GLN A 128 -5.71 12.35 1.13
N LYS A 129 -6.87 12.38 0.47
CA LYS A 129 -8.13 12.86 1.07
C LYS A 129 -8.54 12.06 2.33
N PHE A 130 -8.23 10.77 2.39
CA PHE A 130 -8.56 9.93 3.54
C PHE A 130 -7.62 10.17 4.73
N ILE A 131 -6.39 10.61 4.47
CA ILE A 131 -5.41 10.97 5.51
C ILE A 131 -5.86 12.25 6.21
N THR A 132 -6.23 13.28 5.45
CA THR A 132 -6.63 14.58 6.01
C THR A 132 -7.89 14.48 6.88
N THR A 133 -8.85 13.63 6.52
CA THR A 133 -10.06 13.39 7.30
C THR A 133 -9.75 12.74 8.66
N GLY A 134 -8.77 11.83 8.72
CA GLY A 134 -8.36 11.18 9.97
C GLY A 134 -7.67 12.13 10.95
N ILE A 135 -6.87 13.08 10.46
CA ILE A 135 -6.20 14.08 11.29
C ILE A 135 -7.21 15.08 11.85
N ALA A 136 -8.21 15.48 11.05
CA ALA A 136 -9.24 16.42 11.49
C ALA A 136 -10.08 15.86 12.66
N LEU A 137 -10.40 14.57 12.64
CA LEU A 137 -11.12 13.91 13.75
C LEU A 137 -10.28 13.85 15.04
N SER A 138 -8.96 13.71 14.93
CA SER A 138 -8.04 13.71 16.07
C SER A 138 -7.91 15.08 16.76
N LEU A 139 -8.03 16.18 16.00
CA LEU A 139 -7.91 17.55 16.53
C LEU A 139 -9.19 18.06 17.20
N ILE A 140 -10.33 17.44 16.96
CA ILE A 140 -11.62 17.85 17.58
C ILE A 140 -11.75 17.29 19.01
N HIS A 141 -10.93 16.32 19.40
CA HIS A 141 -10.95 15.70 20.73
C HIS A 141 -9.89 16.25 21.71
N ILE A 142 -9.23 17.37 21.38
CA ILE A 142 -8.41 18.16 22.31
C ILE A 142 -9.19 19.41 22.68
#